data_98b1079dcd73899cad99bf044ba71a9a
#
_entry.id   98b1079dcd73899cad99bf044ba71a9a
#
_cell.length_a   1.000
_cell.length_b   1.000
_cell.length_c   1.000
_cell.angle_alpha   90.00
_cell.angle_beta   90.00
_cell.angle_gamma   90.00
#
_symmetry.space_group_name_H-M   'P 1'
#
loop_
_entity.id
_entity.type
_entity.pdbx_description
1 polymer ?
#
loop_
_entity_poly.entity_id
_entity_poly.type
_entity_poly.pdbx_seq_one_letter_code
_entity_poly.pdbx_strand_id
1 'polypeptide(L)'
;RLQYGAKLLKKEGESIKGGDILAEWDPYTIPIISEKKGIANYVDLIDGISMKEVVDDVTGISNRQVVDWKQQKDGSDLRPRVTIRDEKGEVITLSNGLEARYFMSVNAILQVDNGAKVKAGTVLARIPRESSKTRDITGGLPRVAELFEARKPKDFAVIAEVDGVVEFGADYKTKRRIRIVPQSEEIEPAEYMVPKGKLLAVQEGDFIRKGDLIIDGSPVPHDILNILGIEALANYLVKEVQDVYRLQGVKINDKHIEVIV
;
A
#
# COMPACT_ATOMS: atom_id res chain seq x y z
N ARG A 1 -15.49 4.82 4.89
CA ARG A 1 -14.08 5.23 4.79
C ARG A 1 -13.65 5.14 3.32
N LEU A 2 -12.97 6.15 2.78
CA LEU A 2 -12.39 6.12 1.43
C LEU A 2 -10.98 5.55 1.49
N GLN A 3 -10.56 4.90 0.39
CA GLN A 3 -9.19 4.41 0.24
C GLN A 3 -8.22 5.58 0.01
N TYR A 4 -6.97 5.40 0.41
CA TYR A 4 -5.91 6.37 0.11
C TYR A 4 -5.79 6.58 -1.40
N GLY A 5 -5.67 7.83 -1.82
CA GLY A 5 -5.60 8.20 -3.22
C GLY A 5 -6.94 8.28 -3.94
N ALA A 6 -8.07 8.10 -3.25
CA ALA A 6 -9.38 8.32 -3.84
C ALA A 6 -9.57 9.81 -4.16
N LYS A 7 -10.03 10.10 -5.39
CA LYS A 7 -10.36 11.44 -5.85
C LYS A 7 -11.80 11.76 -5.45
N LEU A 8 -12.00 12.76 -4.59
CA LEU A 8 -13.32 13.27 -4.27
C LEU A 8 -13.86 14.11 -5.43
N LEU A 9 -15.08 13.81 -5.87
CA LEU A 9 -15.76 14.52 -6.95
C LEU A 9 -16.74 15.55 -6.41
N LYS A 10 -17.07 15.48 -5.14
CA LYS A 10 -18.00 16.40 -4.45
C LYS A 10 -17.30 17.11 -3.30
N LYS A 11 -17.69 18.36 -3.06
CA LYS A 11 -17.17 19.17 -1.96
C LYS A 11 -18.03 19.00 -0.71
N GLU A 12 -17.45 19.29 0.44
CA GLU A 12 -18.19 19.34 1.70
C GLU A 12 -19.31 20.38 1.64
N GLY A 13 -20.52 20.00 2.07
CA GLY A 13 -21.70 20.86 2.02
C GLY A 13 -22.40 20.93 0.65
N GLU A 14 -21.90 20.26 -0.39
CA GLU A 14 -22.55 20.20 -1.69
C GLU A 14 -23.78 19.30 -1.66
N SER A 15 -24.90 19.77 -2.25
CA SER A 15 -26.12 18.98 -2.37
C SER A 15 -25.92 17.83 -3.38
N ILE A 16 -26.27 16.62 -2.98
CA ILE A 16 -26.14 15.40 -3.78
C ILE A 16 -27.51 14.75 -4.00
N LYS A 17 -27.66 14.06 -5.12
CA LYS A 17 -28.84 13.24 -5.44
C LYS A 17 -28.49 11.76 -5.33
N GLY A 18 -29.49 10.92 -5.12
CA GLY A 18 -29.30 9.46 -5.17
C GLY A 18 -28.76 9.05 -6.56
N GLY A 19 -27.64 8.29 -6.55
CA GLY A 19 -26.93 7.88 -7.76
C GLY A 19 -25.72 8.73 -8.18
N ASP A 20 -25.49 9.88 -7.52
CA ASP A 20 -24.29 10.70 -7.77
C ASP A 20 -23.02 9.97 -7.33
N ILE A 21 -21.97 10.05 -8.16
CA ILE A 21 -20.64 9.51 -7.82
C ILE A 21 -19.94 10.49 -6.88
N LEU A 22 -19.60 10.03 -5.69
CA LEU A 22 -18.95 10.83 -4.65
C LEU A 22 -17.42 10.80 -4.75
N ALA A 23 -16.87 9.62 -5.08
CA ALA A 23 -15.43 9.43 -5.18
C ALA A 23 -15.09 8.40 -6.25
N GLU A 24 -13.90 8.52 -6.80
CA GLU A 24 -13.33 7.63 -7.82
C GLU A 24 -11.94 7.19 -7.36
N TRP A 25 -11.61 5.93 -7.53
CA TRP A 25 -10.27 5.39 -7.24
C TRP A 25 -9.93 4.23 -8.18
N ASP A 26 -8.64 3.96 -8.30
CA ASP A 26 -8.11 2.82 -9.05
C ASP A 26 -7.82 1.66 -8.07
N PRO A 27 -8.51 0.51 -8.19
CA PRO A 27 -8.29 -0.64 -7.32
C PRO A 27 -7.03 -1.43 -7.66
N TYR A 28 -6.45 -1.23 -8.85
CA TYR A 28 -5.31 -2.00 -9.36
C TYR A 28 -3.96 -1.40 -9.05
N THR A 29 -3.93 -0.14 -8.62
CA THR A 29 -2.69 0.55 -8.28
C THR A 29 -2.80 1.25 -6.93
N ILE A 30 -1.66 1.41 -6.26
CA ILE A 30 -1.52 2.28 -5.08
C ILE A 30 -0.83 3.56 -5.55
N PRO A 31 -1.52 4.70 -5.54
CA PRO A 31 -0.88 5.96 -5.93
C PRO A 31 -0.01 6.51 -4.80
N ILE A 32 1.16 7.05 -5.14
CA ILE A 32 1.95 7.91 -4.26
C ILE A 32 1.63 9.35 -4.66
N ILE A 33 1.12 10.14 -3.73
CA ILE A 33 0.56 11.47 -3.99
C ILE A 33 1.39 12.53 -3.28
N SER A 34 1.65 13.66 -3.96
CA SER A 34 2.29 14.81 -3.34
C SER A 34 1.33 15.54 -2.40
N GLU A 35 1.72 15.77 -1.16
CA GLU A 35 0.94 16.55 -0.19
C GLU A 35 1.13 18.06 -0.33
N LYS A 36 2.23 18.48 -0.93
CA LYS A 36 2.60 19.89 -1.10
C LYS A 36 2.84 20.23 -2.57
N LYS A 37 2.66 21.51 -2.90
CA LYS A 37 3.08 22.04 -4.20
C LYS A 37 4.59 22.25 -4.22
N GLY A 38 5.24 22.03 -5.35
CA GLY A 38 6.67 22.26 -5.51
C GLY A 38 7.21 21.70 -6.81
N ILE A 39 8.49 21.40 -6.84
CA ILE A 39 9.20 20.82 -7.97
C ILE A 39 9.61 19.39 -7.59
N ALA A 40 9.19 18.42 -8.36
CA ALA A 40 9.56 17.02 -8.17
C ALA A 40 11.04 16.83 -8.56
N ASN A 41 11.82 16.24 -7.67
CA ASN A 41 13.23 15.95 -7.92
C ASN A 41 13.52 14.48 -7.60
N TYR A 42 14.17 13.81 -8.55
CA TYR A 42 14.58 12.43 -8.44
C TYR A 42 15.84 12.32 -7.58
N VAL A 43 15.85 11.42 -6.63
CA VAL A 43 17.03 11.09 -5.82
C VAL A 43 17.23 9.60 -5.86
N ASP A 44 18.43 9.15 -6.22
CA ASP A 44 18.81 7.76 -6.38
C ASP A 44 17.96 6.98 -7.43
N LEU A 45 17.29 7.72 -8.34
CA LEU A 45 16.58 7.21 -9.51
C LEU A 45 17.49 7.37 -10.72
N ILE A 46 18.36 6.36 -10.96
CA ILE A 46 19.40 6.34 -12.00
C ILE A 46 18.93 5.41 -13.12
N ASP A 47 18.93 5.93 -14.34
CA ASP A 47 18.54 5.16 -15.52
C ASP A 47 19.49 3.97 -15.74
N GLY A 48 18.92 2.80 -16.03
CA GLY A 48 19.66 1.55 -16.18
C GLY A 48 20.07 0.85 -14.87
N ILE A 49 20.01 1.52 -13.70
CA ILE A 49 20.35 0.93 -12.39
C ILE A 49 19.13 0.75 -11.51
N SER A 50 18.45 1.84 -11.15
CA SER A 50 17.27 1.83 -10.29
C SER A 50 15.98 2.16 -11.03
N MET A 51 16.06 2.60 -12.28
CA MET A 51 14.96 2.96 -13.15
C MET A 51 15.22 2.46 -14.57
N LYS A 52 14.18 2.04 -15.27
CA LYS A 52 14.21 1.74 -16.71
C LYS A 52 12.98 2.27 -17.40
N GLU A 53 13.12 2.57 -18.68
CA GLU A 53 12.01 2.88 -19.53
C GLU A 53 11.37 1.58 -20.05
N VAL A 54 10.08 1.43 -19.85
CA VAL A 54 9.29 0.27 -20.27
C VAL A 54 8.17 0.79 -21.19
N VAL A 55 8.11 0.27 -22.38
CA VAL A 55 7.00 0.55 -23.30
C VAL A 55 5.87 -0.41 -22.97
N ASP A 56 4.69 0.13 -22.73
CA ASP A 56 3.48 -0.67 -22.55
C ASP A 56 3.03 -1.21 -23.92
N ASP A 57 3.05 -2.54 -24.08
CA ASP A 57 2.72 -3.20 -25.33
C ASP A 57 1.27 -2.97 -25.80
N VAL A 58 0.37 -2.57 -24.91
CA VAL A 58 -1.05 -2.34 -25.21
C VAL A 58 -1.31 -0.90 -25.61
N THR A 59 -0.70 0.06 -24.90
CA THR A 59 -0.94 1.49 -25.10
C THR A 59 0.14 2.16 -25.94
N GLY A 60 1.29 1.52 -26.13
CA GLY A 60 2.47 2.10 -26.81
C GLY A 60 3.12 3.28 -26.06
N ILE A 61 2.68 3.54 -24.82
CA ILE A 61 3.21 4.63 -24.00
C ILE A 61 4.45 4.16 -23.27
N SER A 62 5.53 4.96 -23.37
CA SER A 62 6.74 4.73 -22.61
C SER A 62 6.56 5.22 -21.18
N ASN A 63 6.77 4.32 -20.22
CA ASN A 63 6.68 4.58 -18.80
C ASN A 63 8.02 4.32 -18.12
N ARG A 64 8.39 5.15 -17.14
CA ARG A 64 9.57 4.93 -16.30
C ARG A 64 9.20 4.07 -15.11
N GLN A 65 9.79 2.90 -15.03
CA GLN A 65 9.55 1.94 -13.98
C GLN A 65 10.78 1.77 -13.08
N VAL A 66 10.57 1.77 -11.78
CA VAL A 66 11.60 1.46 -10.78
C VAL A 66 11.88 -0.04 -10.80
N VAL A 67 13.14 -0.41 -10.99
CA VAL A 67 13.59 -1.81 -11.02
C VAL A 67 14.27 -2.19 -9.71
N ASP A 68 14.51 -3.49 -9.52
CA ASP A 68 15.22 -3.99 -8.34
C ASP A 68 16.72 -3.66 -8.45
N TRP A 69 17.09 -2.50 -7.92
CA TRP A 69 18.44 -1.96 -7.93
C TRP A 69 19.42 -2.73 -7.03
N LYS A 70 18.91 -3.52 -6.07
CA LYS A 70 19.75 -4.25 -5.11
C LYS A 70 20.47 -5.45 -5.73
N GLN A 71 19.98 -5.96 -6.85
CA GLN A 71 20.61 -7.05 -7.60
C GLN A 71 21.79 -6.57 -8.46
N GLN A 72 21.96 -5.26 -8.59
CA GLN A 72 23.04 -4.67 -9.38
C GLN A 72 24.24 -4.30 -8.49
N LYS A 73 25.46 -4.45 -9.03
CA LYS A 73 26.72 -4.24 -8.28
C LYS A 73 26.84 -2.87 -7.62
N ASP A 74 26.29 -1.83 -8.26
CA ASP A 74 26.38 -0.43 -7.81
C ASP A 74 25.10 0.07 -7.15
N GLY A 75 24.13 -0.82 -6.91
CA GLY A 75 22.80 -0.44 -6.43
C GLY A 75 22.54 -0.62 -4.94
N SER A 76 23.43 -1.28 -4.18
CA SER A 76 23.17 -1.73 -2.79
C SER A 76 22.78 -0.59 -1.83
N ASP A 77 23.37 0.59 -2.00
CA ASP A 77 23.21 1.74 -1.12
C ASP A 77 22.18 2.77 -1.61
N LEU A 78 21.64 2.57 -2.81
CA LEU A 78 20.64 3.47 -3.36
C LEU A 78 19.31 3.36 -2.60
N ARG A 79 18.66 4.52 -2.43
CA ARG A 79 17.32 4.65 -1.86
C ARG A 79 16.44 5.48 -2.80
N PRO A 80 15.91 4.88 -3.88
CA PRO A 80 15.09 5.56 -4.87
C PRO A 80 13.93 6.30 -4.23
N ARG A 81 13.87 7.60 -4.45
CA ARG A 81 12.80 8.46 -3.92
C ARG A 81 12.59 9.69 -4.79
N VAL A 82 11.39 10.24 -4.70
CA VAL A 82 11.06 11.56 -5.24
C VAL A 82 10.97 12.54 -4.08
N THR A 83 11.64 13.66 -4.18
CA THR A 83 11.56 14.75 -3.19
C THR A 83 10.86 15.95 -3.82
N ILE A 84 10.07 16.65 -3.03
CA ILE A 84 9.45 17.89 -3.48
C ILE A 84 10.27 19.07 -2.93
N ARG A 85 10.72 19.91 -3.85
CA ARG A 85 11.57 21.08 -3.56
C ARG A 85 10.83 22.37 -3.83
N ASP A 86 11.25 23.41 -3.16
CA ASP A 86 10.81 24.78 -3.43
C ASP A 86 11.57 25.41 -4.62
N GLU A 87 11.26 26.66 -4.94
CA GLU A 87 11.94 27.40 -6.02
C GLU A 87 13.42 27.71 -5.69
N LYS A 88 13.84 27.57 -4.44
CA LYS A 88 15.23 27.73 -4.00
C LYS A 88 16.02 26.43 -4.03
N GLY A 89 15.36 25.30 -4.30
CA GLY A 89 15.98 23.99 -4.34
C GLY A 89 16.03 23.25 -2.99
N GLU A 90 15.44 23.81 -1.94
CA GLU A 90 15.36 23.15 -0.61
C GLU A 90 14.18 22.18 -0.57
N VAL A 91 14.32 21.07 0.18
CA VAL A 91 13.24 20.10 0.36
C VAL A 91 12.16 20.69 1.26
N ILE A 92 10.92 20.66 0.78
CA ILE A 92 9.78 21.21 1.51
C ILE A 92 9.45 20.34 2.72
N THR A 93 9.14 20.96 3.86
CA THR A 93 8.68 20.29 5.07
C THR A 93 7.17 20.10 5.03
N LEU A 94 6.71 18.89 5.32
CA LEU A 94 5.30 18.54 5.44
C LEU A 94 4.69 19.11 6.74
N SER A 95 3.37 19.01 6.88
CA SER A 95 2.65 19.50 8.07
C SER A 95 3.00 18.74 9.36
N ASN A 96 3.51 17.52 9.24
CA ASN A 96 3.99 16.67 10.34
C ASN A 96 5.45 16.93 10.72
N GLY A 97 6.12 17.92 10.13
CA GLY A 97 7.54 18.24 10.39
C GLY A 97 8.55 17.40 9.62
N LEU A 98 8.11 16.40 8.87
CA LEU A 98 8.98 15.57 8.02
C LEU A 98 9.25 16.27 6.67
N GLU A 99 10.37 15.93 6.05
CA GLU A 99 10.66 16.38 4.69
C GLU A 99 9.79 15.66 3.66
N ALA A 100 9.37 16.35 2.61
CA ALA A 100 8.57 15.80 1.50
C ALA A 100 9.42 14.82 0.66
N ARG A 101 9.66 13.63 1.19
CA ARG A 101 10.44 12.53 0.60
C ARG A 101 9.53 11.33 0.42
N TYR A 102 9.34 10.91 -0.82
CA TYR A 102 8.48 9.77 -1.18
C TYR A 102 9.33 8.64 -1.70
N PHE A 103 9.48 7.56 -0.92
CA PHE A 103 10.27 6.40 -1.30
C PHE A 103 9.55 5.56 -2.34
N MET A 104 10.28 5.14 -3.36
CA MET A 104 9.74 4.33 -4.43
C MET A 104 9.96 2.84 -4.14
N SER A 105 8.92 2.06 -4.32
CA SER A 105 8.99 0.60 -4.29
C SER A 105 9.43 0.05 -5.64
N VAL A 106 9.95 -1.18 -5.66
CA VAL A 106 10.19 -1.91 -6.90
C VAL A 106 8.88 -2.01 -7.68
N ASN A 107 8.95 -1.92 -9.01
CA ASN A 107 7.82 -1.88 -9.94
C ASN A 107 6.95 -0.62 -9.88
N ALA A 108 7.31 0.41 -9.10
CA ALA A 108 6.62 1.69 -9.15
C ALA A 108 6.79 2.36 -10.53
N ILE A 109 5.67 2.82 -11.10
CA ILE A 109 5.63 3.53 -12.38
C ILE A 109 5.56 5.02 -12.08
N LEU A 110 6.60 5.76 -12.48
CA LEU A 110 6.69 7.20 -12.28
C LEU A 110 5.72 7.93 -13.21
N GLN A 111 4.96 8.89 -12.66
CA GLN A 111 3.95 9.66 -13.39
C GLN A 111 4.38 11.12 -13.63
N VAL A 112 5.45 11.56 -12.99
CA VAL A 112 5.99 12.93 -13.11
C VAL A 112 7.45 12.87 -13.53
N ASP A 113 7.87 13.81 -14.34
CA ASP A 113 9.25 13.93 -14.75
C ASP A 113 10.11 14.63 -13.69
N ASN A 114 11.43 14.39 -13.74
CA ASN A 114 12.38 15.11 -12.91
C ASN A 114 12.34 16.61 -13.25
N GLY A 115 12.18 17.46 -12.25
CA GLY A 115 12.03 18.91 -12.42
C GLY A 115 10.60 19.37 -12.72
N ALA A 116 9.61 18.49 -12.81
CA ALA A 116 8.24 18.86 -13.08
C ALA A 116 7.61 19.61 -11.89
N LYS A 117 6.80 20.65 -12.21
CA LYS A 117 6.00 21.35 -11.18
C LYS A 117 4.79 20.49 -10.80
N VAL A 118 4.66 20.21 -9.52
CA VAL A 118 3.56 19.43 -8.95
C VAL A 118 2.72 20.26 -7.99
N LYS A 119 1.46 19.91 -7.87
CA LYS A 119 0.51 20.49 -6.90
C LYS A 119 0.21 19.46 -5.81
N ALA A 120 -0.31 19.90 -4.68
CA ALA A 120 -0.88 18.99 -3.70
C ALA A 120 -1.98 18.14 -4.37
N GLY A 121 -1.96 16.82 -4.15
CA GLY A 121 -2.84 15.85 -4.81
C GLY A 121 -2.34 15.31 -6.15
N THR A 122 -1.18 15.77 -6.66
CA THR A 122 -0.59 15.21 -7.89
C THR A 122 -0.03 13.81 -7.61
N VAL A 123 -0.37 12.83 -8.45
CA VAL A 123 0.18 11.48 -8.38
C VAL A 123 1.63 11.51 -8.88
N LEU A 124 2.58 11.16 -8.02
CA LEU A 124 4.01 11.10 -8.32
C LEU A 124 4.39 9.76 -8.95
N ALA A 125 3.85 8.69 -8.43
CA ALA A 125 4.06 7.34 -8.92
C ALA A 125 2.82 6.48 -8.66
N ARG A 126 2.69 5.37 -9.41
CA ARG A 126 1.70 4.32 -9.18
C ARG A 126 2.43 3.01 -8.96
N ILE A 127 2.09 2.33 -7.89
CA ILE A 127 2.61 1.00 -7.60
C ILE A 127 1.54 0.01 -8.03
N PRO A 128 1.78 -0.82 -9.06
CA PRO A 128 0.85 -1.88 -9.42
C PRO A 128 0.65 -2.81 -8.23
N ARG A 129 -0.58 -3.06 -7.85
CA ARG A 129 -0.88 -4.20 -6.99
C ARG A 129 -0.62 -5.44 -7.82
N GLU A 130 0.16 -6.37 -7.30
CA GLU A 130 0.29 -7.68 -7.94
C GLU A 130 -1.12 -8.22 -8.13
N SER A 131 -1.59 -8.18 -9.38
CA SER A 131 -2.94 -8.52 -9.69
C SER A 131 -3.17 -9.98 -9.34
N SER A 132 -4.38 -10.28 -8.92
CA SER A 132 -4.94 -11.58 -8.58
C SER A 132 -4.65 -12.75 -9.55
N LYS A 133 -3.92 -12.53 -10.65
CA LYS A 133 -3.48 -13.62 -11.54
C LYS A 133 -2.64 -14.67 -10.82
N THR A 134 -1.85 -14.28 -9.83
CA THR A 134 -1.12 -15.23 -8.97
C THR A 134 -1.99 -15.77 -7.82
N ARG A 135 -3.01 -15.02 -7.40
CA ARG A 135 -3.99 -15.51 -6.43
C ARG A 135 -4.93 -16.55 -7.03
N ASP A 136 -5.14 -16.51 -8.34
CA ASP A 136 -6.06 -17.39 -9.06
C ASP A 136 -5.54 -18.83 -9.20
N ILE A 137 -4.23 -19.05 -9.09
CA ILE A 137 -3.62 -20.39 -9.20
C ILE A 137 -3.81 -21.23 -7.92
N THR A 138 -3.97 -20.60 -6.75
CA THR A 138 -4.29 -21.26 -5.47
C THR A 138 -5.75 -21.04 -5.05
N GLY A 139 -6.57 -20.44 -5.91
CA GLY A 139 -8.00 -20.24 -5.71
C GLY A 139 -8.79 -21.52 -5.90
N GLY A 140 -9.91 -21.62 -5.26
CA GLY A 140 -10.82 -22.75 -5.35
C GLY A 140 -10.98 -23.49 -4.02
N LEU A 141 -11.50 -24.70 -4.07
CA LEU A 141 -11.76 -25.52 -2.88
C LEU A 141 -10.57 -25.66 -1.92
N PRO A 142 -9.31 -25.80 -2.38
CA PRO A 142 -8.16 -25.80 -1.48
C PRO A 142 -8.02 -24.52 -0.63
N ARG A 143 -8.39 -23.37 -1.17
CA ARG A 143 -8.35 -22.09 -0.42
C ARG A 143 -9.38 -22.05 0.69
N VAL A 144 -10.57 -22.63 0.47
CA VAL A 144 -11.61 -22.74 1.50
C VAL A 144 -11.11 -23.61 2.66
N ALA A 145 -10.47 -24.73 2.36
CA ALA A 145 -9.88 -25.60 3.39
C ALA A 145 -8.78 -24.87 4.18
N GLU A 146 -7.89 -24.15 3.52
CA GLU A 146 -6.86 -23.33 4.17
C GLU A 146 -7.45 -22.27 5.10
N LEU A 147 -8.55 -21.62 4.71
CA LEU A 147 -9.24 -20.63 5.54
C LEU A 147 -9.85 -21.26 6.81
N PHE A 148 -10.53 -22.41 6.69
CA PHE A 148 -11.09 -23.11 7.85
C PHE A 148 -10.03 -23.72 8.75
N GLU A 149 -8.88 -24.14 8.20
CA GLU A 149 -7.74 -24.60 8.99
C GLU A 149 -6.91 -23.44 9.58
N ALA A 150 -7.26 -22.18 9.26
CA ALA A 150 -6.54 -20.97 9.67
C ALA A 150 -5.03 -21.02 9.33
N ARG A 151 -4.66 -21.63 8.20
CA ARG A 151 -3.26 -21.70 7.74
C ARG A 151 -2.73 -20.32 7.44
N LYS A 152 -1.46 -20.10 7.80
CA LYS A 152 -0.76 -18.85 7.46
C LYS A 152 -0.55 -18.75 5.95
N PRO A 153 -1.04 -17.69 5.29
CA PRO A 153 -0.86 -17.47 3.86
C PRO A 153 0.63 -17.37 3.48
N LYS A 154 0.99 -17.77 2.26
CA LYS A 154 2.37 -17.60 1.75
C LYS A 154 2.73 -16.12 1.67
N ASP A 155 1.82 -15.29 1.13
CA ASP A 155 1.93 -13.85 1.08
C ASP A 155 1.07 -13.23 2.18
N PHE A 156 1.53 -13.36 3.41
CA PHE A 156 0.81 -12.81 4.56
C PHE A 156 1.03 -11.31 4.67
N ALA A 157 -0.05 -10.62 5.01
CA ALA A 157 -0.03 -9.23 5.43
C ALA A 157 0.43 -9.12 6.88
N VAL A 158 0.98 -7.97 7.23
CA VAL A 158 1.18 -7.56 8.61
C VAL A 158 0.20 -6.42 8.89
N ILE A 159 -0.56 -6.54 9.97
CA ILE A 159 -1.55 -5.56 10.41
C ILE A 159 -1.08 -4.82 11.66
N ALA A 160 -1.49 -3.57 11.81
CA ALA A 160 -1.12 -2.73 12.93
C ALA A 160 -1.80 -3.20 14.22
N GLU A 161 -1.05 -3.33 15.31
CA GLU A 161 -1.55 -3.70 16.64
C GLU A 161 -2.05 -2.49 17.43
N VAL A 162 -1.53 -1.30 17.11
CA VAL A 162 -1.83 -0.04 17.81
C VAL A 162 -2.12 1.08 16.82
N ASP A 163 -2.86 2.08 17.27
CA ASP A 163 -3.06 3.34 16.54
C ASP A 163 -1.81 4.20 16.70
N GLY A 164 -1.32 4.81 15.61
CA GLY A 164 -0.16 5.69 15.73
C GLY A 164 0.40 6.18 14.41
N VAL A 165 1.49 6.91 14.49
CA VAL A 165 2.24 7.43 13.35
C VAL A 165 3.35 6.47 12.96
N VAL A 166 3.49 6.21 11.68
CA VAL A 166 4.51 5.32 11.12
C VAL A 166 5.85 6.03 11.05
N GLU A 167 6.87 5.42 11.63
CA GLU A 167 8.27 5.85 11.53
C GLU A 167 9.11 4.73 10.93
N PHE A 168 10.03 5.07 10.02
CA PHE A 168 10.99 4.12 9.49
C PHE A 168 12.30 4.20 10.28
N GLY A 169 12.61 3.12 10.99
CA GLY A 169 13.88 2.99 11.71
C GLY A 169 15.04 2.58 10.80
N ALA A 170 16.22 2.47 11.42
CA ALA A 170 17.39 1.96 10.72
C ALA A 170 17.18 0.51 10.26
N ASP A 171 17.54 0.25 9.01
CA ASP A 171 17.43 -1.09 8.42
C ASP A 171 18.37 -2.07 9.14
N TYR A 172 17.89 -3.27 9.41
CA TYR A 172 18.70 -4.33 9.98
C TYR A 172 18.88 -5.47 8.97
N LYS A 173 20.09 -5.62 8.43
CA LYS A 173 20.42 -6.60 7.38
C LYS A 173 19.45 -6.52 6.20
N THR A 174 18.67 -7.58 5.95
CA THR A 174 17.70 -7.69 4.85
C THR A 174 16.30 -7.21 5.22
N LYS A 175 16.09 -6.72 6.45
CA LYS A 175 14.79 -6.29 6.96
C LYS A 175 14.76 -4.78 7.15
N ARG A 176 13.61 -4.18 6.86
CA ARG A 176 13.28 -2.80 7.20
C ARG A 176 12.58 -2.78 8.56
N ARG A 177 12.98 -1.88 9.41
CA ARG A 177 12.33 -1.64 10.70
C ARG A 177 11.26 -0.59 10.51
N ILE A 178 10.02 -0.93 10.88
CA ILE A 178 8.88 -0.02 10.90
C ILE A 178 8.41 0.06 12.33
N ARG A 179 8.26 1.28 12.85
CA ARG A 179 7.77 1.55 14.18
C ARG A 179 6.46 2.30 14.08
N ILE A 180 5.46 1.91 14.86
CA ILE A 180 4.23 2.67 15.03
C ILE A 180 4.30 3.34 16.40
N VAL A 181 4.31 4.66 16.39
CA VAL A 181 4.40 5.48 17.60
C VAL A 181 3.00 5.97 17.96
N PRO A 182 2.40 5.47 19.06
CA PRO A 182 1.12 5.95 19.54
C PRO A 182 1.16 7.42 19.94
N GLN A 183 0.01 8.09 19.85
CA GLN A 183 -0.11 9.46 20.37
C GLN A 183 -0.18 9.53 21.90
N SER A 184 -0.53 8.41 22.56
CA SER A 184 -0.59 8.31 24.03
C SER A 184 0.73 7.70 24.54
N GLU A 185 1.32 8.32 25.54
CA GLU A 185 2.55 7.84 26.22
C GLU A 185 2.32 6.55 27.03
N GLU A 186 1.06 6.18 27.28
CA GLU A 186 0.68 4.97 28.04
C GLU A 186 0.82 3.68 27.21
N ILE A 187 0.89 3.79 25.88
CA ILE A 187 0.95 2.64 24.98
C ILE A 187 2.36 2.53 24.41
N GLU A 188 2.97 1.36 24.56
CA GLU A 188 4.30 1.13 24.01
C GLU A 188 4.29 1.14 22.47
N PRO A 189 5.32 1.72 21.81
CA PRO A 189 5.46 1.68 20.36
C PRO A 189 5.59 0.24 19.87
N ALA A 190 4.82 -0.11 18.83
CA ALA A 190 4.93 -1.41 18.17
C ALA A 190 6.01 -1.38 17.10
N GLU A 191 6.86 -2.42 17.05
CA GLU A 191 7.96 -2.52 16.10
C GLU A 191 7.82 -3.74 15.20
N TYR A 192 7.92 -3.53 13.89
CA TYR A 192 7.76 -4.56 12.87
C TYR A 192 9.01 -4.70 12.02
N MET A 193 9.47 -5.93 11.83
CA MET A 193 10.61 -6.25 10.98
C MET A 193 10.16 -6.83 9.64
N VAL A 194 10.12 -5.99 8.62
CA VAL A 194 9.59 -6.29 7.28
C VAL A 194 10.72 -6.63 6.31
N PRO A 195 10.64 -7.75 5.57
CA PRO A 195 11.60 -8.03 4.49
C PRO A 195 11.61 -6.91 3.44
N LYS A 196 12.80 -6.48 2.98
CA LYS A 196 12.97 -5.36 2.05
C LYS A 196 12.28 -5.55 0.68
N GLY A 197 11.96 -6.79 0.31
CA GLY A 197 11.27 -7.11 -0.97
C GLY A 197 9.75 -7.04 -0.90
N LYS A 198 9.14 -6.85 0.28
CA LYS A 198 7.68 -6.75 0.42
C LYS A 198 7.18 -5.33 0.14
N LEU A 199 6.00 -5.26 -0.47
CA LEU A 199 5.32 -4.00 -0.75
C LEU A 199 4.73 -3.45 0.55
N LEU A 200 5.12 -2.21 0.88
CA LEU A 200 4.54 -1.49 2.02
C LEU A 200 3.24 -0.82 1.60
N ALA A 201 2.21 -0.96 2.42
CA ALA A 201 0.93 -0.27 2.27
C ALA A 201 0.93 1.11 2.93
N VAL A 202 2.01 1.45 3.67
CA VAL A 202 2.14 2.67 4.46
C VAL A 202 3.42 3.42 4.11
N GLN A 203 3.43 4.72 4.38
CA GLN A 203 4.59 5.59 4.21
C GLN A 203 5.03 6.19 5.56
N GLU A 204 6.23 6.74 5.59
CA GLU A 204 6.74 7.45 6.77
C GLU A 204 5.88 8.68 7.07
N GLY A 205 5.45 8.79 8.33
CA GLY A 205 4.57 9.87 8.78
C GLY A 205 3.08 9.62 8.62
N ASP A 206 2.65 8.51 8.00
CA ASP A 206 1.24 8.16 7.92
C ASP A 206 0.66 7.84 9.30
N PHE A 207 -0.55 8.31 9.55
CA PHE A 207 -1.32 7.86 10.71
C PHE A 207 -2.14 6.63 10.34
N ILE A 208 -1.87 5.52 11.01
CA ILE A 208 -2.56 4.25 10.83
C ILE A 208 -3.34 3.87 12.09
N ARG A 209 -4.39 3.09 11.90
CA ARG A 209 -5.22 2.56 12.98
C ARG A 209 -4.95 1.09 13.20
N LYS A 210 -5.25 0.64 14.39
CA LYS A 210 -5.29 -0.77 14.75
C LYS A 210 -6.07 -1.57 13.71
N GLY A 211 -5.45 -2.61 13.13
CA GLY A 211 -6.00 -3.42 12.05
C GLY A 211 -5.73 -2.92 10.62
N ASP A 212 -5.12 -1.74 10.43
CA ASP A 212 -4.71 -1.30 9.11
C ASP A 212 -3.50 -2.12 8.62
N LEU A 213 -3.40 -2.31 7.30
CA LEU A 213 -2.31 -3.07 6.68
C LEU A 213 -1.01 -2.27 6.68
N ILE A 214 0.07 -2.85 7.17
CA ILE A 214 1.44 -2.33 7.04
C ILE A 214 2.09 -2.89 5.77
N ILE A 215 1.88 -4.18 5.51
CA ILE A 215 2.33 -4.89 4.30
C ILE A 215 1.10 -5.34 3.54
N ASP A 216 1.11 -5.15 2.22
CA ASP A 216 0.05 -5.69 1.35
C ASP A 216 0.12 -7.23 1.31
N GLY A 217 -1.05 -7.86 1.36
CA GLY A 217 -1.18 -9.31 1.37
C GLY A 217 -2.48 -9.78 2.00
N SER A 218 -2.56 -11.08 2.27
CA SER A 218 -3.71 -11.68 2.96
C SER A 218 -3.46 -11.66 4.48
N PRO A 219 -4.35 -11.05 5.28
CA PRO A 219 -4.21 -11.05 6.74
C PRO A 219 -4.20 -12.47 7.30
N VAL A 220 -3.43 -12.68 8.36
CA VAL A 220 -3.42 -13.96 9.09
C VAL A 220 -4.65 -14.01 9.99
N PRO A 221 -5.47 -15.09 9.94
CA PRO A 221 -6.69 -15.18 10.77
C PRO A 221 -6.42 -15.01 12.28
N HIS A 222 -5.30 -15.54 12.77
CA HIS A 222 -4.91 -15.39 14.18
C HIS A 222 -4.62 -13.95 14.57
N ASP A 223 -3.97 -13.17 13.67
CA ASP A 223 -3.69 -11.76 13.92
C ASP A 223 -4.99 -10.94 13.94
N ILE A 224 -5.94 -11.26 13.02
CA ILE A 224 -7.27 -10.63 13.04
C ILE A 224 -7.96 -10.89 14.37
N LEU A 225 -7.95 -12.14 14.85
CA LEU A 225 -8.58 -12.52 16.12
C LEU A 225 -7.99 -11.75 17.31
N ASN A 226 -6.66 -11.72 17.39
CA ASN A 226 -5.95 -11.10 18.50
C ASN A 226 -6.08 -9.57 18.52
N ILE A 227 -6.07 -8.96 17.33
CA ILE A 227 -6.05 -7.50 17.19
C ILE A 227 -7.46 -6.92 17.10
N LEU A 228 -8.34 -7.50 16.28
CA LEU A 228 -9.65 -6.95 15.96
C LEU A 228 -10.82 -7.70 16.62
N GLY A 229 -10.57 -8.90 17.16
CA GLY A 229 -11.56 -9.70 17.86
C GLY A 229 -12.36 -10.67 16.97
N ILE A 230 -13.28 -11.38 17.61
CA ILE A 230 -14.04 -12.51 17.02
C ILE A 230 -14.93 -12.05 15.86
N GLU A 231 -15.65 -10.94 16.04
CA GLU A 231 -16.59 -10.43 15.02
C GLU A 231 -15.88 -10.08 13.71
N ALA A 232 -14.73 -9.43 13.80
CA ALA A 232 -13.92 -9.10 12.64
C ALA A 232 -13.39 -10.35 11.93
N LEU A 233 -12.97 -11.37 12.68
CA LEU A 233 -12.53 -12.65 12.13
C LEU A 233 -13.68 -13.38 11.43
N ALA A 234 -14.86 -13.45 12.04
CA ALA A 234 -16.02 -14.11 11.44
C ALA A 234 -16.40 -13.45 10.11
N ASN A 235 -16.51 -12.12 10.11
CA ASN A 235 -16.78 -11.35 8.89
C ASN A 235 -15.71 -11.57 7.80
N TYR A 236 -14.43 -11.62 8.18
CA TYR A 236 -13.33 -11.91 7.28
C TYR A 236 -13.45 -13.30 6.65
N LEU A 237 -13.69 -14.35 7.47
CA LEU A 237 -13.80 -15.72 6.98
C LEU A 237 -15.00 -15.89 6.05
N VAL A 238 -16.17 -15.37 6.43
CA VAL A 238 -17.38 -15.43 5.59
C VAL A 238 -17.13 -14.77 4.24
N LYS A 239 -16.53 -13.58 4.25
CA LYS A 239 -16.22 -12.84 3.03
C LYS A 239 -15.24 -13.61 2.12
N GLU A 240 -14.10 -14.06 2.66
CA GLU A 240 -13.06 -14.75 1.88
C GLU A 240 -13.60 -16.08 1.29
N VAL A 241 -14.38 -16.85 2.06
CA VAL A 241 -15.00 -18.08 1.57
C VAL A 241 -16.03 -17.79 0.48
N GLN A 242 -16.87 -16.77 0.67
CA GLN A 242 -17.84 -16.35 -0.35
C GLN A 242 -17.18 -15.88 -1.64
N ASP A 243 -16.09 -15.14 -1.54
CA ASP A 243 -15.36 -14.66 -2.71
C ASP A 243 -14.82 -15.84 -3.53
N VAL A 244 -14.34 -16.91 -2.89
CA VAL A 244 -13.91 -18.14 -3.59
C VAL A 244 -15.09 -18.79 -4.33
N TYR A 245 -16.25 -18.95 -3.67
CA TYR A 245 -17.43 -19.55 -4.30
C TYR A 245 -17.97 -18.68 -5.44
N ARG A 246 -18.03 -17.37 -5.27
CA ARG A 246 -18.47 -16.42 -6.31
C ARG A 246 -17.58 -16.45 -7.55
N LEU A 247 -16.26 -16.53 -7.38
CA LEU A 247 -15.32 -16.67 -8.49
C LEU A 247 -15.52 -17.95 -9.30
N GLN A 248 -16.05 -19.02 -8.67
CA GLN A 248 -16.41 -20.27 -9.33
C GLN A 248 -17.85 -20.30 -9.85
N GLY A 249 -18.57 -19.18 -9.78
CA GLY A 249 -19.95 -19.08 -10.25
C GLY A 249 -21.00 -19.76 -9.35
N VAL A 250 -20.59 -20.20 -8.15
CA VAL A 250 -21.47 -20.85 -7.18
C VAL A 250 -22.11 -19.81 -6.27
N LYS A 251 -23.43 -19.75 -6.26
CA LYS A 251 -24.20 -18.83 -5.40
C LYS A 251 -24.63 -19.57 -4.13
N ILE A 252 -24.02 -19.21 -3.01
CA ILE A 252 -24.35 -19.74 -1.67
C ILE A 252 -24.76 -18.56 -0.78
N ASN A 253 -25.74 -18.78 0.11
CA ASN A 253 -26.13 -17.79 1.09
C ASN A 253 -25.09 -17.76 2.23
N ASP A 254 -24.72 -16.57 2.69
CA ASP A 254 -23.72 -16.34 3.76
C ASP A 254 -24.04 -17.14 5.04
N LYS A 255 -25.33 -17.35 5.34
CA LYS A 255 -25.77 -18.10 6.52
C LYS A 255 -25.24 -19.54 6.58
N HIS A 256 -25.00 -20.18 5.44
CA HIS A 256 -24.42 -21.53 5.42
C HIS A 256 -22.97 -21.55 5.91
N ILE A 257 -22.24 -20.47 5.66
CA ILE A 257 -20.85 -20.30 6.09
C ILE A 257 -20.84 -19.82 7.54
N GLU A 258 -21.70 -18.87 7.89
CA GLU A 258 -21.83 -18.33 9.26
C GLU A 258 -22.11 -19.41 10.29
N VAL A 259 -22.90 -20.43 9.94
CA VAL A 259 -23.18 -21.56 10.84
C VAL A 259 -21.95 -22.41 11.14
N ILE A 260 -20.96 -22.43 10.23
CA ILE A 260 -19.72 -23.20 10.39
C ILE A 260 -18.69 -22.38 11.18
N VAL A 261 -18.65 -21.08 10.94
CA VAL A 261 -17.75 -20.15 11.61
C VAL A 261 -18.20 -19.83 13.02
#